data_aefd3a86cb5c3101ac463b7b2f92f7d4
#
_entry.id   aefd3a86cb5c3101ac463b7b2f92f7d4
#
_cell.length_a   1.000
_cell.length_b   1.000
_cell.length_c   1.000
_cell.angle_alpha   90.00
_cell.angle_beta   90.00
_cell.angle_gamma   90.00
#
_symmetry.space_group_name_H-M   'P 1'
#
loop_
_entity.id
_entity.type
_entity.pdbx_description
1 polymer ?
#
loop_
_entity_poly.entity_id
_entity_poly.type
_entity_poly.pdbx_seq_one_letter_code
_entity_poly.pdbx_strand_id
1 'polypeptide(L)'
;MAAAAIAALIYAHLQIAENKRAERRANANELWRETLRLAFDNPKLSDPTLKLAEFDYEERTIDGSIELFQKYELYVDTILNASEEILEVSPTKEWDTAVRIQLKPHRDYLLSFYFQNSGYLEQYGPRFRAFLQKALSDPRHTPPPPNVARIGEPQRKASKRA
;
A
#
# COMPACT_ATOMS: atom_id res chain seq x y z
N MET A 1 -37.70 -11.18 -38.81
CA MET A 1 -37.44 -12.00 -37.61
C MET A 1 -35.95 -12.10 -37.27
N ALA A 2 -35.02 -12.35 -38.21
CA ALA A 2 -33.59 -12.46 -37.94
C ALA A 2 -32.96 -11.19 -37.31
N ALA A 3 -33.31 -10.00 -37.77
CA ALA A 3 -32.77 -8.75 -37.24
C ALA A 3 -33.08 -8.53 -35.73
N ALA A 4 -34.28 -8.89 -35.29
CA ALA A 4 -34.67 -8.78 -33.89
C ALA A 4 -33.90 -9.77 -32.99
N ALA A 5 -33.62 -10.98 -33.48
CA ALA A 5 -32.81 -11.94 -32.76
C ALA A 5 -31.33 -11.51 -32.61
N ILE A 6 -30.75 -10.89 -33.65
CA ILE A 6 -29.40 -10.34 -33.61
C ILE A 6 -29.31 -9.18 -32.60
N ALA A 7 -30.30 -8.27 -32.63
CA ALA A 7 -30.33 -7.15 -31.68
C ALA A 7 -30.46 -7.63 -30.23
N ALA A 8 -31.28 -8.65 -29.96
CA ALA A 8 -31.40 -9.26 -28.63
C ALA A 8 -30.08 -9.91 -28.14
N LEU A 9 -29.33 -10.58 -29.03
CA LEU A 9 -28.03 -11.17 -28.68
C LEU A 9 -26.98 -10.11 -28.37
N ILE A 10 -26.94 -9.02 -29.15
CA ILE A 10 -26.04 -7.88 -28.88
C ILE A 10 -26.36 -7.26 -27.52
N TYR A 11 -27.64 -7.01 -27.26
CA TYR A 11 -28.11 -6.43 -26.00
C TYR A 11 -27.75 -7.34 -24.81
N ALA A 12 -28.02 -8.63 -24.93
CA ALA A 12 -27.65 -9.60 -23.87
C ALA A 12 -26.13 -9.63 -23.63
N HIS A 13 -25.32 -9.57 -24.68
CA HIS A 13 -23.86 -9.55 -24.56
C HIS A 13 -23.37 -8.26 -23.85
N LEU A 14 -23.94 -7.11 -24.18
CA LEU A 14 -23.63 -5.84 -23.51
C LEU A 14 -24.03 -5.87 -22.04
N GLN A 15 -25.22 -6.40 -21.71
CA GLN A 15 -25.64 -6.55 -20.32
C GLN A 15 -24.71 -7.47 -19.51
N ILE A 16 -24.29 -8.60 -20.08
CA ILE A 16 -23.36 -9.51 -19.42
C ILE A 16 -22.02 -8.80 -19.16
N ALA A 17 -21.52 -8.05 -20.14
CA ALA A 17 -20.27 -7.32 -19.99
C ALA A 17 -20.37 -6.23 -18.90
N GLU A 18 -21.50 -5.54 -18.81
CA GLU A 18 -21.74 -4.50 -17.81
C GLU A 18 -21.91 -5.08 -16.40
N ASN A 19 -22.65 -6.18 -16.27
CA ASN A 19 -22.77 -6.92 -15.01
C ASN A 19 -21.40 -7.41 -14.48
N LYS A 20 -20.57 -7.99 -15.36
CA LYS A 20 -19.21 -8.39 -14.99
C LYS A 20 -18.33 -7.22 -14.55
N ARG A 21 -18.48 -6.05 -15.16
CA ARG A 21 -17.76 -4.84 -14.73
C ARG A 21 -18.22 -4.35 -13.35
N ALA A 22 -19.53 -4.37 -13.12
CA ALA A 22 -20.12 -4.00 -11.84
C ALA A 22 -19.66 -4.94 -10.72
N GLU A 23 -19.67 -6.25 -10.97
CA GLU A 23 -19.19 -7.28 -10.05
C GLU A 23 -17.71 -7.08 -9.69
N ARG A 24 -16.83 -6.89 -10.69
CA ARG A 24 -15.41 -6.61 -10.45
C ARG A 24 -15.20 -5.36 -9.62
N ARG A 25 -15.96 -4.30 -9.88
CA ARG A 25 -15.88 -3.06 -9.09
C ARG A 25 -16.36 -3.28 -7.66
N ALA A 26 -17.42 -4.07 -7.47
CA ALA A 26 -17.91 -4.43 -6.15
C ALA A 26 -16.85 -5.21 -5.34
N ASN A 27 -16.23 -6.21 -5.96
CA ASN A 27 -15.16 -7.00 -5.32
C ASN A 27 -13.95 -6.12 -4.95
N ALA A 28 -13.49 -5.25 -5.85
CA ALA A 28 -12.38 -4.32 -5.55
C ALA A 28 -12.72 -3.39 -4.39
N ASN A 29 -13.96 -2.88 -4.32
CA ASN A 29 -14.42 -2.05 -3.21
C ASN A 29 -14.52 -2.82 -1.89
N GLU A 30 -14.88 -4.10 -1.92
CA GLU A 30 -14.94 -4.97 -0.74
C GLU A 30 -13.52 -5.18 -0.18
N LEU A 31 -12.58 -5.66 -1.00
CA LEU A 31 -11.18 -5.83 -0.63
C LEU A 31 -10.59 -4.55 -0.06
N TRP A 32 -10.89 -3.40 -0.69
CA TRP A 32 -10.42 -2.10 -0.18
C TRP A 32 -10.98 -1.77 1.19
N ARG A 33 -12.28 -2.02 1.43
CA ARG A 33 -12.90 -1.82 2.76
C ARG A 33 -12.26 -2.70 3.82
N GLU A 34 -11.98 -3.97 3.50
CA GLU A 34 -11.28 -4.87 4.42
C GLU A 34 -9.88 -4.37 4.75
N THR A 35 -9.14 -3.88 3.74
CA THR A 35 -7.81 -3.29 3.94
C THR A 35 -7.86 -2.05 4.85
N LEU A 36 -8.84 -1.16 4.62
CA LEU A 36 -9.04 0.01 5.49
C LEU A 36 -9.44 -0.37 6.91
N ARG A 37 -10.26 -1.40 7.08
CA ARG A 37 -10.63 -1.92 8.40
C ARG A 37 -9.41 -2.48 9.12
N LEU A 38 -8.59 -3.28 8.42
CA LEU A 38 -7.33 -3.79 8.97
C LEU A 38 -6.41 -2.66 9.42
N ALA A 39 -6.31 -1.58 8.60
CA ALA A 39 -5.53 -0.40 8.94
C ALA A 39 -6.08 0.34 10.17
N PHE A 40 -7.39 0.48 10.28
CA PHE A 40 -8.05 1.10 11.41
C PHE A 40 -7.86 0.31 12.71
N ASP A 41 -7.95 -1.02 12.64
CA ASP A 41 -7.75 -1.89 13.80
C ASP A 41 -6.26 -1.96 14.22
N ASN A 42 -5.34 -1.62 13.31
CA ASN A 42 -3.89 -1.68 13.55
C ASN A 42 -3.18 -0.37 13.19
N PRO A 43 -3.49 0.76 13.84
CA PRO A 43 -2.98 2.08 13.46
C PRO A 43 -1.45 2.20 13.56
N LYS A 44 -0.80 1.42 14.44
CA LYS A 44 0.67 1.39 14.56
C LYS A 44 1.34 0.68 13.39
N LEU A 45 0.66 -0.31 12.80
CA LEU A 45 1.17 -1.07 11.66
C LEU A 45 0.86 -0.36 10.34
N SER A 46 -0.26 0.36 10.27
CA SER A 46 -0.69 1.06 9.05
C SER A 46 0.18 2.27 8.70
N ASP A 47 0.75 2.92 9.69
CA ASP A 47 1.72 4.00 9.48
C ASP A 47 2.85 3.94 10.50
N PRO A 48 3.87 3.09 10.26
CA PRO A 48 5.02 2.96 11.14
C PRO A 48 5.85 4.24 11.21
N THR A 49 5.70 5.16 10.27
CA THR A 49 6.46 6.43 10.23
C THR A 49 5.98 7.43 11.27
N LEU A 50 4.72 7.35 11.72
CA LEU A 50 4.16 8.28 12.71
C LEU A 50 4.80 8.14 14.09
N LYS A 51 5.43 7.00 14.42
CA LYS A 51 6.02 6.74 15.75
C LYS A 51 7.49 6.39 15.70
N LEU A 52 8.20 6.67 14.60
CA LEU A 52 9.63 6.37 14.49
C LEU A 52 9.97 4.95 15.00
N ALA A 53 9.22 3.95 14.53
CA ALA A 53 9.48 2.57 14.89
C ALA A 53 10.90 2.17 14.48
N GLU A 54 11.68 1.64 15.41
CA GLU A 54 13.03 1.19 15.15
C GLU A 54 12.98 -0.24 14.58
N PHE A 55 13.32 -0.36 13.29
CA PHE A 55 13.38 -1.64 12.58
C PHE A 55 14.81 -2.20 12.64
N ASP A 56 14.94 -3.40 13.16
CA ASP A 56 16.14 -4.21 13.02
C ASP A 56 15.81 -5.40 12.10
N TYR A 57 16.34 -5.36 10.87
CA TYR A 57 16.10 -6.39 9.88
C TYR A 57 16.98 -7.63 10.05
N GLU A 58 18.11 -7.55 10.77
CA GLU A 58 18.97 -8.68 11.06
C GLU A 58 18.35 -9.55 12.15
N GLU A 59 17.94 -8.93 13.26
CA GLU A 59 17.28 -9.59 14.39
C GLU A 59 15.77 -9.80 14.17
N ARG A 60 15.20 -9.21 13.11
CA ARG A 60 13.77 -9.25 12.77
C ARG A 60 12.92 -8.74 13.93
N THR A 61 13.25 -7.53 14.38
CA THR A 61 12.50 -6.86 15.44
C THR A 61 12.02 -5.47 15.05
N ILE A 62 10.94 -5.04 15.69
CA ILE A 62 10.49 -3.64 15.71
C ILE A 62 10.44 -3.23 17.18
N ASP A 63 11.14 -2.17 17.55
CA ASP A 63 11.28 -1.72 18.93
C ASP A 63 11.73 -2.87 19.87
N GLY A 64 12.60 -3.76 19.37
CA GLY A 64 13.09 -4.95 20.09
C GLY A 64 12.10 -6.12 20.16
N SER A 65 10.94 -6.05 19.51
CA SER A 65 9.91 -7.09 19.53
C SER A 65 9.86 -7.90 18.24
N ILE A 66 10.16 -9.20 18.30
CA ILE A 66 9.98 -10.15 17.19
C ILE A 66 8.50 -10.30 16.85
N GLU A 67 7.63 -10.38 17.85
CA GLU A 67 6.19 -10.52 17.64
C GLU A 67 5.61 -9.33 16.85
N LEU A 68 6.07 -8.11 17.17
CA LEU A 68 5.62 -6.92 16.46
C LEU A 68 6.11 -6.92 15.00
N PHE A 69 7.34 -7.39 14.76
CA PHE A 69 7.86 -7.54 13.41
C PHE A 69 7.06 -8.55 12.59
N GLN A 70 6.75 -9.72 13.14
CA GLN A 70 5.92 -10.72 12.47
C GLN A 70 4.51 -10.21 12.17
N LYS A 71 3.88 -9.50 13.10
CA LYS A 71 2.57 -8.86 12.87
C LYS A 71 2.64 -7.83 11.75
N TYR A 72 3.73 -7.08 11.69
CA TYR A 72 3.93 -6.09 10.63
C TYR A 72 4.14 -6.75 9.26
N GLU A 73 4.92 -7.82 9.18
CA GLU A 73 5.09 -8.61 7.96
C GLU A 73 3.74 -9.11 7.41
N LEU A 74 2.94 -9.75 8.27
CA LEU A 74 1.60 -10.25 7.91
C LEU A 74 0.67 -9.11 7.48
N TYR A 75 0.75 -7.96 8.16
CA TYR A 75 -0.02 -6.78 7.80
C TYR A 75 0.33 -6.28 6.40
N VAL A 76 1.62 -6.11 6.10
CA VAL A 76 2.08 -5.65 4.79
C VAL A 76 1.75 -6.68 3.71
N ASP A 77 1.95 -7.97 3.97
CA ASP A 77 1.60 -9.04 3.04
C ASP A 77 0.10 -9.03 2.68
N THR A 78 -0.76 -8.85 3.67
CA THR A 78 -2.22 -8.72 3.44
C THR A 78 -2.56 -7.53 2.55
N ILE A 79 -1.90 -6.37 2.76
CA ILE A 79 -2.09 -5.19 1.92
C ILE A 79 -1.60 -5.42 0.49
N LEU A 80 -0.45 -6.07 0.32
CA LEU A 80 0.10 -6.36 -0.99
C LEU A 80 -0.79 -7.32 -1.79
N ASN A 81 -1.27 -8.40 -1.15
CA ASN A 81 -2.18 -9.37 -1.78
C ASN A 81 -3.50 -8.70 -2.20
N ALA A 82 -4.12 -7.92 -1.31
CA ALA A 82 -5.33 -7.18 -1.64
C ALA A 82 -5.09 -6.16 -2.78
N SER A 83 -3.94 -5.50 -2.78
CA SER A 83 -3.55 -4.52 -3.81
C SER A 83 -3.37 -5.17 -5.17
N GLU A 84 -2.74 -6.34 -5.24
CA GLU A 84 -2.59 -7.11 -6.46
C GLU A 84 -3.95 -7.49 -7.03
N GLU A 85 -4.82 -8.08 -6.21
CA GLU A 85 -6.15 -8.50 -6.65
C GLU A 85 -7.01 -7.32 -7.12
N ILE A 86 -7.01 -6.20 -6.40
CA ILE A 86 -7.72 -4.97 -6.80
C ILE A 86 -7.25 -4.50 -8.17
N LEU A 87 -5.94 -4.44 -8.40
CA LEU A 87 -5.36 -3.98 -9.66
C LEU A 87 -5.55 -4.98 -10.81
N GLU A 88 -5.74 -6.28 -10.52
CA GLU A 88 -6.08 -7.29 -11.52
C GLU A 88 -7.56 -7.22 -11.93
N VAL A 89 -8.47 -7.16 -10.96
CA VAL A 89 -9.91 -7.22 -11.24
C VAL A 89 -10.47 -5.88 -11.73
N SER A 90 -9.89 -4.76 -11.31
CA SER A 90 -10.35 -3.40 -11.64
C SER A 90 -9.18 -2.44 -11.90
N PRO A 91 -8.42 -2.61 -12.99
CA PRO A 91 -7.22 -1.82 -13.30
C PRO A 91 -7.60 -0.39 -13.76
N THR A 92 -7.92 0.48 -12.81
CA THR A 92 -8.23 1.90 -13.06
C THR A 92 -7.15 2.81 -12.49
N LYS A 93 -7.10 4.06 -12.97
CA LYS A 93 -6.15 5.06 -12.46
C LYS A 93 -6.43 5.43 -11.00
N GLU A 94 -7.68 5.40 -10.60
CA GLU A 94 -8.11 5.65 -9.24
C GLU A 94 -7.53 4.60 -8.29
N TRP A 95 -7.65 3.32 -8.65
CA TRP A 95 -7.08 2.21 -7.88
C TRP A 95 -5.56 2.23 -7.87
N ASP A 96 -4.90 2.54 -9.00
CA ASP A 96 -3.45 2.76 -9.04
C ASP A 96 -3.03 3.81 -8.01
N THR A 97 -3.74 4.93 -7.96
CA THR A 97 -3.45 6.02 -7.03
C THR A 97 -3.72 5.63 -5.57
N ALA A 98 -4.85 4.98 -5.28
CA ALA A 98 -5.23 4.57 -3.94
C ALA A 98 -4.22 3.57 -3.34
N VAL A 99 -3.84 2.56 -4.13
CA VAL A 99 -2.84 1.56 -3.73
C VAL A 99 -1.47 2.21 -3.47
N ARG A 100 -1.02 3.15 -4.32
CA ARG A 100 0.24 3.88 -4.08
C ARG A 100 0.23 4.65 -2.77
N ILE A 101 -0.87 5.30 -2.45
CA ILE A 101 -1.03 6.03 -1.18
C ILE A 101 -0.94 5.08 0.00
N GLN A 102 -1.61 3.92 -0.09
CA GLN A 102 -1.61 2.89 0.95
C GLN A 102 -0.22 2.28 1.19
N LEU A 103 0.57 2.09 0.13
CA LEU A 103 1.91 1.50 0.23
C LEU A 103 2.99 2.50 0.67
N LYS A 104 2.72 3.80 0.57
CA LYS A 104 3.70 4.86 0.88
C LYS A 104 4.31 4.75 2.28
N PRO A 105 3.56 4.52 3.37
CA PRO A 105 4.12 4.40 4.72
C PRO A 105 5.06 3.20 4.88
N HIS A 106 4.92 2.19 4.03
CA HIS A 106 5.69 0.94 4.08
C HIS A 106 6.91 0.94 3.15
N ARG A 107 7.20 2.08 2.51
CA ARG A 107 8.22 2.19 1.47
C ARG A 107 9.60 1.71 1.94
N ASP A 108 10.03 2.11 3.12
CA ASP A 108 11.37 1.80 3.62
C ASP A 108 11.52 0.29 3.90
N TYR A 109 10.49 -0.34 4.44
CA TYR A 109 10.44 -1.80 4.57
C TYR A 109 10.46 -2.50 3.20
N LEU A 110 9.62 -2.06 2.27
CA LEU A 110 9.53 -2.65 0.92
C LEU A 110 10.82 -2.47 0.10
N LEU A 111 11.62 -1.45 0.38
CA LEU A 111 12.94 -1.22 -0.24
C LEU A 111 14.08 -1.84 0.55
N SER A 112 13.85 -2.37 1.76
CA SER A 112 14.90 -2.97 2.57
C SER A 112 15.54 -4.17 1.88
N PHE A 113 16.83 -4.40 2.15
CA PHE A 113 17.52 -5.58 1.68
C PHE A 113 16.81 -6.86 2.13
N TYR A 114 16.27 -6.86 3.34
CA TYR A 114 15.50 -7.96 3.89
C TYR A 114 14.32 -8.34 3.00
N PHE A 115 13.41 -7.41 2.72
CA PHE A 115 12.22 -7.68 1.90
C PHE A 115 12.58 -8.06 0.46
N GLN A 116 13.55 -7.36 -0.15
CA GLN A 116 13.94 -7.59 -1.54
C GLN A 116 14.61 -8.96 -1.77
N ASN A 117 15.20 -9.57 -0.73
CA ASN A 117 15.92 -10.83 -0.83
C ASN A 117 15.24 -11.99 -0.07
N SER A 118 14.08 -11.75 0.55
CA SER A 118 13.31 -12.78 1.27
C SER A 118 12.59 -13.78 0.37
N GLY A 119 12.48 -13.50 -0.95
CA GLY A 119 11.63 -14.26 -1.87
C GLY A 119 10.16 -13.84 -1.86
N TYR A 120 9.76 -12.91 -1.00
CA TYR A 120 8.36 -12.43 -0.93
C TYR A 120 7.85 -11.86 -2.24
N LEU A 121 8.71 -11.19 -3.01
CA LEU A 121 8.29 -10.63 -4.31
C LEU A 121 7.94 -11.70 -5.34
N GLU A 122 8.46 -12.91 -5.21
CA GLU A 122 8.26 -13.97 -6.19
C GLU A 122 6.84 -14.55 -6.17
N GLN A 123 6.12 -14.39 -5.06
CA GLN A 123 4.74 -14.83 -4.94
C GLN A 123 3.75 -13.97 -5.76
N TYR A 124 4.14 -12.73 -6.11
CA TYR A 124 3.31 -11.80 -6.87
C TYR A 124 3.52 -11.94 -8.37
N GLY A 125 2.46 -11.71 -9.13
CA GLY A 125 2.50 -11.73 -10.60
C GLY A 125 3.39 -10.62 -11.18
N PRO A 126 3.91 -10.81 -12.40
CA PRO A 126 4.89 -9.90 -13.00
C PRO A 126 4.35 -8.49 -13.20
N ARG A 127 3.04 -8.34 -13.43
CA ARG A 127 2.37 -7.05 -13.58
C ARG A 127 2.37 -6.25 -12.28
N PHE A 128 2.06 -6.91 -11.16
CA PHE A 128 2.05 -6.26 -9.85
C PHE A 128 3.47 -5.92 -9.39
N ARG A 129 4.44 -6.81 -9.62
CA ARG A 129 5.86 -6.52 -9.34
C ARG A 129 6.36 -5.27 -10.08
N ALA A 130 6.03 -5.14 -11.37
CA ALA A 130 6.37 -3.95 -12.15
C ALA A 130 5.68 -2.68 -11.62
N PHE A 131 4.40 -2.80 -11.21
CA PHE A 131 3.67 -1.71 -10.55
C PHE A 131 4.35 -1.29 -9.24
N LEU A 132 4.68 -2.26 -8.38
CA LEU A 132 5.32 -2.03 -7.09
C LEU A 132 6.67 -1.33 -7.25
N GLN A 133 7.52 -1.83 -8.16
CA GLN A 133 8.79 -1.21 -8.47
C GLN A 133 8.64 0.26 -8.91
N LYS A 134 7.67 0.54 -9.79
CA LYS A 134 7.36 1.89 -10.24
C LYS A 134 6.83 2.77 -9.11
N ALA A 135 5.96 2.23 -8.25
CA ALA A 135 5.40 2.95 -7.11
C ALA A 135 6.48 3.36 -6.11
N LEU A 136 7.42 2.46 -5.82
CA LEU A 136 8.52 2.69 -4.89
C LEU A 136 9.61 3.62 -5.45
N SER A 137 9.76 3.71 -6.77
CA SER A 137 10.75 4.57 -7.44
C SER A 137 10.27 6.01 -7.60
N ASP A 138 8.99 6.32 -7.40
CA ASP A 138 8.45 7.67 -7.62
C ASP A 138 8.92 8.63 -6.50
N PRO A 139 9.72 9.67 -6.84
CA PRO A 139 10.26 10.59 -5.84
C PRO A 139 9.18 11.41 -5.11
N ARG A 140 8.00 11.57 -5.71
CA ARG A 140 6.85 12.24 -5.08
C ARG A 140 6.29 11.48 -3.88
N HIS A 141 6.67 10.21 -3.74
CA HIS A 141 6.27 9.32 -2.66
C HIS A 141 7.40 9.12 -1.63
N THR A 142 8.50 9.84 -1.76
CA THR A 142 9.52 9.86 -0.72
C THR A 142 8.96 10.62 0.48
N PRO A 143 8.88 10.04 1.69
CA PRO A 143 8.51 10.78 2.88
C PRO A 143 9.49 11.95 3.03
N PRO A 144 9.05 13.11 3.55
CA PRO A 144 10.00 14.16 3.90
C PRO A 144 11.03 13.57 4.85
N PRO A 145 12.31 13.97 4.74
CA PRO A 145 13.33 13.49 5.66
C PRO A 145 12.81 13.70 7.09
N PRO A 146 13.00 12.72 8.01
CA PRO A 146 12.59 12.90 9.39
C PRO A 146 13.13 14.25 9.83
N ASN A 147 12.28 15.08 10.43
CA ASN A 147 12.70 16.35 10.99
C ASN A 147 13.84 16.03 11.93
N VAL A 148 15.07 16.14 11.42
CA VAL A 148 16.25 16.18 12.25
C VAL A 148 16.04 17.44 13.07
N ALA A 149 15.45 17.26 14.25
CA ALA A 149 15.29 18.32 15.23
C ALA A 149 16.64 19.02 15.23
N ARG A 150 16.64 20.31 14.94
CA ARG A 150 17.87 21.14 14.91
C ARG A 150 18.52 21.01 16.29
N ILE A 151 19.36 19.99 16.43
CA ILE A 151 20.25 19.82 17.56
C ILE A 151 21.27 20.94 17.35
N GLY A 152 21.11 22.05 18.07
CA GLY A 152 22.13 23.06 18.14
C GLY A 152 21.78 24.49 17.73
N GLU A 153 20.59 25.01 18.02
CA GLU A 153 20.52 26.45 18.24
C GLU A 153 20.86 26.77 19.70
N PRO A 154 22.01 27.39 20.00
CA PRO A 154 22.30 27.83 21.35
C PRO A 154 21.25 28.90 21.72
N GLN A 155 20.48 28.64 22.79
CA GLN A 155 19.60 29.62 23.37
C GLN A 155 20.41 30.90 23.66
N ARG A 156 20.17 31.93 22.86
CA ARG A 156 20.63 33.30 23.20
C ARG A 156 20.00 33.69 24.52
N LYS A 157 20.78 33.58 25.58
CA LYS A 157 20.44 34.13 26.90
C LYS A 157 20.11 35.61 26.68
N ALA A 158 18.83 35.95 26.87
CA ALA A 158 18.40 37.35 26.99
C ALA A 158 19.12 37.94 28.19
N SER A 159 20.16 38.72 27.94
CA SER A 159 20.78 39.57 28.95
C SER A 159 19.78 40.61 29.40
N LYS A 160 19.21 40.42 30.59
CA LYS A 160 18.54 41.51 31.32
C LYS A 160 19.57 42.58 31.61
N ARG A 161 19.44 43.73 30.98
CA ARG A 161 20.04 44.97 31.48
C ARG A 161 19.09 45.59 32.53
N ALA A 162 19.66 45.80 33.69
CA ALA A 162 19.11 46.62 34.76
C ALA A 162 19.04 48.08 34.31
#